data_e600788f95209d62b90885ffad810026
#
_entry.id   e600788f95209d62b90885ffad810026
#
_cell.length_a   1.000
_cell.length_b   1.000
_cell.length_c   1.000
_cell.angle_alpha   90.00
_cell.angle_beta   90.00
_cell.angle_gamma   90.00
#
_symmetry.space_group_name_H-M   'P 1'
#
loop_
_entity.id
_entity.type
_entity.pdbx_description
1 polymer ?
#
loop_
_entity_poly.entity_id
_entity_poly.type
_entity_poly.pdbx_seq_one_letter_code
_entity_poly.pdbx_strand_id
1 'polypeptide(L)'
;FYIDAMKLSVIIITKNEAGNIQQCLDSVKFADEWIIVDSGSTDGTVGIARAAGAMVIETADWPGFGPQKNRALDAATGDWILSLDADERISDGLRDEILATLKQPAHDAYALPRLSSFCGHFIRHAGWYPDYIVRLFKKEVGRFSDDLVHENVIVKGGQVGHLRSHIIHYSYLDDDAYLRKLGQYSTLGAQQAYAAGKRSSLRKAISHAL
;
A
#
# COMPACT_ATOMS: atom_id res chain seq x y z
N PHE A 1 -17.64 28.42 -14.29
CA PHE A 1 -17.44 26.97 -14.31
C PHE A 1 -16.86 26.60 -12.96
N TYR A 2 -17.65 26.02 -12.05
CA TYR A 2 -17.14 25.34 -10.87
C TYR A 2 -16.43 24.09 -11.37
N ILE A 3 -15.11 24.06 -11.29
CA ILE A 3 -14.37 22.78 -11.39
C ILE A 3 -14.66 22.09 -10.06
N ASP A 4 -15.50 21.05 -10.09
CA ASP A 4 -15.68 20.19 -8.93
C ASP A 4 -14.29 19.73 -8.47
N ALA A 5 -13.99 19.96 -7.20
CA ALA A 5 -12.71 19.51 -6.63
C ALA A 5 -12.66 17.99 -6.77
N MET A 6 -11.59 17.46 -7.39
CA MET A 6 -11.40 16.02 -7.56
C MET A 6 -11.41 15.35 -6.20
N LYS A 7 -12.29 14.38 -6.03
CA LYS A 7 -12.44 13.64 -4.78
C LYS A 7 -11.35 12.59 -4.62
N LEU A 8 -10.69 12.57 -3.47
CA LEU A 8 -9.64 11.62 -3.12
C LEU A 8 -10.13 10.57 -2.13
N SER A 9 -10.10 9.31 -2.51
CA SER A 9 -10.34 8.18 -1.61
C SER A 9 -9.02 7.55 -1.18
N VAL A 10 -8.85 7.31 0.13
CA VAL A 10 -7.77 6.49 0.66
C VAL A 10 -8.27 5.08 0.88
N ILE A 11 -7.55 4.09 0.36
CA ILE A 11 -7.86 2.68 0.53
C ILE A 11 -6.77 1.98 1.33
N ILE A 12 -7.16 1.18 2.33
CA ILE A 12 -6.26 0.47 3.24
C ILE A 12 -6.79 -0.95 3.44
N ILE A 13 -5.90 -1.93 3.48
CA ILE A 13 -6.23 -3.28 3.94
C ILE A 13 -5.61 -3.51 5.31
N THR A 14 -6.31 -4.22 6.18
CA THR A 14 -5.87 -4.42 7.57
C THR A 14 -6.03 -5.87 8.03
N LYS A 15 -5.13 -6.27 8.95
CA LYS A 15 -5.28 -7.42 9.83
C LYS A 15 -4.41 -7.24 11.06
N ASN A 16 -5.04 -7.00 12.23
CA ASN A 16 -4.36 -6.79 13.51
C ASN A 16 -3.36 -5.62 13.48
N GLU A 17 -3.85 -4.44 13.11
CA GLU A 17 -3.09 -3.20 12.95
C GLU A 17 -3.49 -2.11 13.96
N ALA A 18 -4.03 -2.49 15.15
CA ALA A 18 -4.49 -1.54 16.17
C ALA A 18 -3.39 -0.54 16.61
N GLY A 19 -2.12 -0.96 16.60
CA GLY A 19 -1.00 -0.09 16.92
C GLY A 19 -0.64 0.93 15.84
N ASN A 20 -1.11 0.74 14.61
CA ASN A 20 -0.73 1.52 13.43
C ASN A 20 -1.86 2.35 12.85
N ILE A 21 -3.08 1.79 12.81
CA ILE A 21 -4.19 2.33 11.99
C ILE A 21 -4.56 3.77 12.34
N GLN A 22 -4.57 4.15 13.63
CA GLN A 22 -4.91 5.52 14.02
C GLN A 22 -3.96 6.54 13.41
N GLN A 23 -2.65 6.32 13.53
CA GLN A 23 -1.64 7.24 12.99
C GLN A 23 -1.64 7.25 11.46
N CYS A 24 -1.95 6.12 10.80
CA CYS A 24 -2.14 6.06 9.36
C CYS A 24 -3.26 7.00 8.94
N LEU A 25 -4.44 6.87 9.53
CA LEU A 25 -5.61 7.71 9.25
C LEU A 25 -5.37 9.19 9.59
N ASP A 26 -4.66 9.48 10.68
CA ASP A 26 -4.29 10.86 11.04
C ASP A 26 -3.44 11.52 9.95
N SER A 27 -2.56 10.77 9.28
CA SER A 27 -1.70 11.29 8.22
C SER A 27 -2.43 11.60 6.90
N VAL A 28 -3.67 11.11 6.75
CA VAL A 28 -4.48 11.26 5.51
C VAL A 28 -5.80 12.00 5.75
N LYS A 29 -5.90 12.80 6.82
CA LYS A 29 -7.10 13.61 7.13
C LYS A 29 -7.49 14.61 6.03
N PHE A 30 -6.62 14.85 5.07
CA PHE A 30 -6.86 15.71 3.92
C PHE A 30 -7.67 15.02 2.80
N ALA A 31 -7.87 13.71 2.87
CA ALA A 31 -8.67 12.96 1.90
C ALA A 31 -10.17 13.06 2.22
N ASP A 32 -11.01 12.86 1.21
CA ASP A 32 -12.47 13.00 1.31
C ASP A 32 -13.13 11.77 1.93
N GLU A 33 -12.52 10.59 1.78
CA GLU A 33 -13.02 9.34 2.38
C GLU A 33 -11.90 8.34 2.65
N TRP A 34 -12.15 7.44 3.60
CA TRP A 34 -11.27 6.33 3.94
C TRP A 34 -12.05 5.02 3.87
N ILE A 35 -11.56 4.08 3.04
CA ILE A 35 -12.14 2.74 2.90
C ILE A 35 -11.12 1.73 3.42
N ILE A 36 -11.52 0.95 4.41
CA ILE A 36 -10.70 -0.08 5.02
C ILE A 36 -11.33 -1.43 4.76
N VAL A 37 -10.57 -2.37 4.20
CA VAL A 37 -10.98 -3.77 4.12
C VAL A 37 -10.19 -4.57 5.13
N ASP A 38 -10.89 -5.06 6.14
CA ASP A 38 -10.32 -5.81 7.26
C ASP A 38 -10.49 -7.32 7.05
N SER A 39 -9.42 -8.07 7.25
CA SER A 39 -9.34 -9.51 7.02
C SER A 39 -9.50 -10.32 8.32
N GLY A 40 -10.44 -9.91 9.19
CA GLY A 40 -10.73 -10.58 10.43
C GLY A 40 -9.75 -10.25 11.55
N SER A 41 -9.54 -8.97 11.83
CA SER A 41 -8.79 -8.51 12.99
C SER A 41 -9.48 -8.93 14.30
N THR A 42 -8.67 -9.36 15.26
CA THR A 42 -9.11 -9.75 16.60
C THR A 42 -8.68 -8.77 17.69
N ASP A 43 -7.95 -7.72 17.31
CA ASP A 43 -7.54 -6.61 18.17
C ASP A 43 -8.49 -5.40 18.02
N GLY A 44 -8.09 -4.24 18.44
CA GLY A 44 -8.90 -3.01 18.35
C GLY A 44 -8.98 -2.36 16.96
N THR A 45 -8.38 -2.92 15.91
CA THR A 45 -8.23 -2.30 14.58
C THR A 45 -9.55 -1.75 14.02
N VAL A 46 -10.57 -2.60 13.93
CA VAL A 46 -11.89 -2.24 13.35
C VAL A 46 -12.57 -1.13 14.16
N GLY A 47 -12.51 -1.25 15.50
CA GLY A 47 -13.09 -0.24 16.40
C GLY A 47 -12.44 1.13 16.24
N ILE A 48 -11.11 1.18 16.19
CA ILE A 48 -10.32 2.41 15.97
C ILE A 48 -10.66 3.03 14.62
N ALA A 49 -10.67 2.24 13.56
CA ALA A 49 -10.96 2.72 12.21
C ALA A 49 -12.36 3.33 12.08
N ARG A 50 -13.39 2.66 12.64
CA ARG A 50 -14.76 3.18 12.67
C ARG A 50 -14.90 4.45 13.50
N ALA A 51 -14.25 4.50 14.66
CA ALA A 51 -14.25 5.69 15.51
C ALA A 51 -13.59 6.89 14.83
N ALA A 52 -12.61 6.67 13.95
CA ALA A 52 -12.01 7.71 13.13
C ALA A 52 -12.89 8.16 11.94
N GLY A 53 -14.00 7.48 11.67
CA GLY A 53 -14.94 7.80 10.58
C GLY A 53 -14.69 7.03 9.28
N ALA A 54 -13.84 6.00 9.28
CA ALA A 54 -13.61 5.20 8.09
C ALA A 54 -14.79 4.24 7.80
N MET A 55 -15.06 4.03 6.50
CA MET A 55 -15.88 2.92 6.05
C MET A 55 -15.08 1.63 6.22
N VAL A 56 -15.56 0.69 7.03
CA VAL A 56 -14.88 -0.59 7.27
C VAL A 56 -15.71 -1.75 6.72
N ILE A 57 -15.11 -2.48 5.79
CA ILE A 57 -15.64 -3.71 5.20
C ILE A 57 -14.89 -4.89 5.82
N GLU A 58 -15.59 -5.71 6.59
CA GLU A 58 -15.01 -6.90 7.20
C GLU A 58 -15.20 -8.11 6.28
N THR A 59 -14.12 -8.87 6.06
CA THR A 59 -14.11 -10.08 5.22
C THR A 59 -13.57 -11.25 6.01
N ALA A 60 -14.21 -12.43 5.85
CA ALA A 60 -13.76 -13.64 6.53
C ALA A 60 -12.65 -14.38 5.77
N ASP A 61 -12.49 -14.09 4.48
CA ASP A 61 -11.53 -14.72 3.57
C ASP A 61 -10.33 -13.82 3.29
N TRP A 62 -9.23 -14.44 2.91
CA TRP A 62 -8.02 -13.78 2.45
C TRP A 62 -7.64 -14.29 1.05
N PRO A 63 -8.10 -13.62 -0.02
CA PRO A 63 -7.80 -14.05 -1.40
C PRO A 63 -6.42 -13.58 -1.90
N GLY A 64 -5.64 -12.89 -1.10
CA GLY A 64 -4.36 -12.27 -1.44
C GLY A 64 -4.42 -10.74 -1.36
N PHE A 65 -3.25 -10.09 -1.43
CA PHE A 65 -3.12 -8.64 -1.27
C PHE A 65 -3.86 -7.86 -2.37
N GLY A 66 -3.63 -8.20 -3.64
CA GLY A 66 -4.24 -7.53 -4.77
C GLY A 66 -5.77 -7.61 -4.78
N PRO A 67 -6.37 -8.80 -4.70
CA PRO A 67 -7.83 -8.94 -4.59
C PRO A 67 -8.43 -8.20 -3.40
N GLN A 68 -7.76 -8.20 -2.25
CA GLN A 68 -8.24 -7.48 -1.06
C GLN A 68 -8.20 -5.96 -1.26
N LYS A 69 -7.13 -5.41 -1.86
CA LYS A 69 -7.04 -3.99 -2.24
C LYS A 69 -8.07 -3.62 -3.32
N ASN A 70 -8.35 -4.54 -4.24
CA ASN A 70 -9.41 -4.33 -5.24
C ASN A 70 -10.80 -4.23 -4.62
N ARG A 71 -11.11 -4.95 -3.52
CA ARG A 71 -12.37 -4.78 -2.78
C ARG A 71 -12.51 -3.36 -2.23
N ALA A 72 -11.43 -2.81 -1.67
CA ALA A 72 -11.42 -1.42 -1.19
C ALA A 72 -11.56 -0.42 -2.35
N LEU A 73 -10.87 -0.67 -3.48
CA LEU A 73 -10.96 0.14 -4.69
C LEU A 73 -12.37 0.15 -5.28
N ASP A 74 -13.04 -1.00 -5.33
CA ASP A 74 -14.41 -1.11 -5.86
C ASP A 74 -15.41 -0.33 -5.00
N ALA A 75 -15.21 -0.27 -3.69
CA ALA A 75 -16.05 0.48 -2.74
C ALA A 75 -15.77 2.00 -2.72
N ALA A 76 -14.60 2.43 -3.19
CA ALA A 76 -14.22 3.84 -3.22
C ALA A 76 -15.12 4.65 -4.16
N THR A 77 -15.42 5.92 -3.82
CA THR A 77 -16.28 6.80 -4.61
C THR A 77 -15.53 7.99 -5.23
N GLY A 78 -14.28 8.20 -4.83
CA GLY A 78 -13.45 9.30 -5.35
C GLY A 78 -12.93 9.07 -6.76
N ASP A 79 -12.58 10.17 -7.42
CA ASP A 79 -11.97 10.16 -8.75
C ASP A 79 -10.52 9.64 -8.70
N TRP A 80 -9.85 9.95 -7.60
CA TRP A 80 -8.48 9.54 -7.30
C TRP A 80 -8.41 8.60 -6.10
N ILE A 81 -7.49 7.68 -6.20
CA ILE A 81 -7.21 6.68 -5.15
C ILE A 81 -5.79 6.89 -4.64
N LEU A 82 -5.65 6.95 -3.32
CA LEU A 82 -4.39 6.82 -2.62
C LEU A 82 -4.40 5.49 -1.86
N SER A 83 -3.58 4.55 -2.28
CA SER A 83 -3.46 3.25 -1.59
C SER A 83 -2.34 3.30 -0.57
N LEU A 84 -2.63 2.91 0.67
CA LEU A 84 -1.66 2.81 1.76
C LEU A 84 -1.76 1.46 2.46
N ASP A 85 -0.67 1.07 3.07
CA ASP A 85 -0.64 0.00 4.06
C ASP A 85 -0.79 0.62 5.48
N ALA A 86 -1.33 -0.11 6.44
CA ALA A 86 -1.64 0.43 7.76
C ALA A 86 -0.40 0.93 8.54
N ASP A 87 0.77 0.39 8.22
CA ASP A 87 2.07 0.78 8.77
C ASP A 87 2.78 1.90 7.97
N GLU A 88 2.07 2.52 7.00
CA GLU A 88 2.54 3.67 6.23
C GLU A 88 1.93 4.99 6.73
N ARG A 89 2.64 6.11 6.51
CA ARG A 89 2.21 7.49 6.85
C ARG A 89 2.56 8.42 5.69
N ILE A 90 1.68 9.36 5.40
CA ILE A 90 1.95 10.45 4.47
C ILE A 90 2.70 11.55 5.23
N SER A 91 3.91 11.90 4.77
CA SER A 91 4.64 13.05 5.31
C SER A 91 3.96 14.37 4.94
N ASP A 92 4.19 15.44 5.72
CA ASP A 92 3.61 16.77 5.41
C ASP A 92 4.01 17.24 4.01
N GLY A 93 5.26 17.04 3.62
CA GLY A 93 5.72 17.38 2.26
C GLY A 93 5.02 16.59 1.17
N LEU A 94 4.74 15.29 1.41
CA LEU A 94 4.00 14.47 0.45
C LEU A 94 2.53 14.86 0.38
N ARG A 95 1.90 15.17 1.51
CA ARG A 95 0.54 15.71 1.53
C ARG A 95 0.41 16.93 0.64
N ASP A 96 1.29 17.92 0.83
CA ASP A 96 1.24 19.19 0.10
C ASP A 96 1.49 18.95 -1.39
N GLU A 97 2.41 18.04 -1.74
CA GLU A 97 2.71 17.66 -3.13
C GLU A 97 1.52 16.92 -3.78
N ILE A 98 0.84 15.99 -3.07
CA ILE A 98 -0.38 15.34 -3.55
C ILE A 98 -1.47 16.37 -3.83
N LEU A 99 -1.77 17.25 -2.87
CA LEU A 99 -2.80 18.28 -3.03
C LEU A 99 -2.52 19.23 -4.18
N ALA A 100 -1.25 19.60 -4.39
CA ALA A 100 -0.85 20.41 -5.54
C ALA A 100 -1.02 19.65 -6.86
N THR A 101 -0.64 18.36 -6.88
CA THR A 101 -0.76 17.51 -8.07
C THR A 101 -2.21 17.30 -8.48
N LEU A 102 -3.12 17.06 -7.51
CA LEU A 102 -4.54 16.85 -7.79
C LEU A 102 -5.26 18.08 -8.34
N LYS A 103 -4.75 19.30 -8.10
CA LYS A 103 -5.31 20.50 -8.71
C LYS A 103 -5.10 20.56 -10.23
N GLN A 104 -3.99 20.03 -10.72
CA GLN A 104 -3.65 20.02 -12.15
C GLN A 104 -2.79 18.79 -12.46
N PRO A 105 -3.39 17.58 -12.52
CA PRO A 105 -2.64 16.34 -12.73
C PRO A 105 -2.08 16.27 -14.15
N ALA A 106 -0.77 16.04 -14.27
CA ALA A 106 -0.09 15.86 -15.56
C ALA A 106 -0.13 14.39 -16.03
N HIS A 107 -0.38 13.44 -15.13
CA HIS A 107 -0.41 12.01 -15.41
C HIS A 107 -1.65 11.36 -14.78
N ASP A 108 -1.93 10.13 -15.16
CA ASP A 108 -3.09 9.36 -14.65
C ASP A 108 -2.76 8.55 -13.39
N ALA A 109 -1.48 8.37 -13.11
CA ALA A 109 -0.96 7.72 -11.91
C ALA A 109 0.39 8.32 -11.51
N TYR A 110 0.75 8.14 -10.24
CA TYR A 110 2.03 8.59 -9.70
C TYR A 110 2.65 7.52 -8.82
N ALA A 111 3.96 7.30 -9.05
CA ALA A 111 4.80 6.52 -8.17
C ALA A 111 5.39 7.45 -7.09
N LEU A 112 5.30 6.99 -5.86
CA LEU A 112 5.76 7.69 -4.68
C LEU A 112 6.97 6.95 -4.09
N PRO A 113 8.05 7.65 -3.71
CA PRO A 113 9.18 7.00 -3.06
C PRO A 113 8.79 6.62 -1.62
N ARG A 114 9.08 5.40 -1.24
CA ARG A 114 8.82 4.87 0.10
C ARG A 114 10.11 4.82 0.90
N LEU A 115 10.12 5.44 2.08
CA LEU A 115 11.22 5.44 3.03
C LEU A 115 10.90 4.50 4.18
N SER A 116 11.49 3.32 4.15
CA SER A 116 11.24 2.26 5.13
C SER A 116 12.18 2.34 6.33
N SER A 117 11.66 1.98 7.51
CA SER A 117 12.44 1.83 8.73
C SER A 117 12.75 0.36 9.03
N PHE A 118 13.87 0.13 9.69
CA PHE A 118 14.26 -1.14 10.26
C PHE A 118 14.75 -0.91 11.69
N CYS A 119 14.16 -1.55 12.66
CA CYS A 119 14.50 -1.41 14.10
C CYS A 119 14.59 0.07 14.52
N GLY A 120 13.63 0.90 14.13
CA GLY A 120 13.56 2.33 14.47
C GLY A 120 14.46 3.26 13.65
N HIS A 121 15.24 2.76 12.70
CA HIS A 121 16.13 3.56 11.85
C HIS A 121 15.65 3.56 10.39
N PHE A 122 15.53 4.74 9.79
CA PHE A 122 15.20 4.86 8.37
C PHE A 122 16.37 4.54 7.47
N ILE A 123 16.18 3.60 6.53
CA ILE A 123 17.24 3.10 5.65
C ILE A 123 17.20 3.88 4.33
N ARG A 124 18.32 4.57 4.01
CA ARG A 124 18.47 5.39 2.79
C ARG A 124 19.48 4.81 1.79
N HIS A 125 20.05 3.65 2.07
CA HIS A 125 21.14 3.03 1.33
C HIS A 125 20.81 1.57 0.98
N ALA A 126 21.74 0.88 0.36
CA ALA A 126 21.66 -0.55 0.02
C ALA A 126 20.40 -0.92 -0.80
N GLY A 127 19.96 -0.04 -1.68
CA GLY A 127 18.81 -0.31 -2.54
C GLY A 127 17.43 -0.17 -1.87
N TRP A 128 17.37 0.26 -0.59
CA TRP A 128 16.11 0.44 0.12
C TRP A 128 15.42 1.77 -0.22
N TYR A 129 16.14 2.77 -0.69
CA TYR A 129 15.61 4.08 -1.01
C TYR A 129 16.37 4.70 -2.20
N PRO A 130 15.65 5.36 -3.14
CA PRO A 130 14.20 5.48 -3.23
C PRO A 130 13.57 4.18 -3.75
N ASP A 131 12.52 3.69 -3.06
CA ASP A 131 11.69 2.58 -3.50
C ASP A 131 10.38 3.15 -4.07
N TYR A 132 10.32 3.34 -5.39
CA TYR A 132 9.17 3.92 -6.07
C TYR A 132 8.06 2.92 -6.29
N ILE A 133 6.89 3.18 -5.71
CA ILE A 133 5.69 2.36 -5.86
C ILE A 133 4.50 3.22 -6.32
N VAL A 134 3.69 2.72 -7.25
CA VAL A 134 2.48 3.41 -7.68
C VAL A 134 1.44 3.33 -6.56
N ARG A 135 1.11 4.49 -5.98
CA ARG A 135 0.17 4.59 -4.85
C ARG A 135 -0.95 5.60 -5.07
N LEU A 136 -0.75 6.59 -5.93
CA LEU A 136 -1.75 7.61 -6.29
C LEU A 136 -2.15 7.41 -7.74
N PHE A 137 -3.44 7.19 -8.03
CA PHE A 137 -3.91 6.92 -9.39
C PHE A 137 -5.39 7.25 -9.56
N LYS A 138 -5.82 7.57 -10.79
CA LYS A 138 -7.25 7.70 -11.13
C LYS A 138 -7.93 6.34 -10.99
N LYS A 139 -9.10 6.33 -10.36
CA LYS A 139 -9.87 5.11 -10.10
C LYS A 139 -10.15 4.31 -11.38
N GLU A 140 -10.46 4.98 -12.47
CA GLU A 140 -10.85 4.37 -13.73
C GLU A 140 -9.72 3.65 -14.48
N VAL A 141 -8.43 4.01 -14.21
CA VAL A 141 -7.28 3.46 -14.93
C VAL A 141 -6.45 2.46 -14.12
N GLY A 142 -6.52 2.53 -12.80
CA GLY A 142 -5.69 1.70 -11.92
C GLY A 142 -6.44 0.48 -11.38
N ARG A 143 -5.77 -0.67 -11.33
CA ARG A 143 -6.26 -1.88 -10.66
C ARG A 143 -5.09 -2.70 -10.14
N PHE A 144 -5.26 -3.35 -9.00
CA PHE A 144 -4.22 -4.21 -8.46
C PHE A 144 -4.17 -5.55 -9.22
N SER A 145 -2.94 -6.06 -9.43
CA SER A 145 -2.73 -7.41 -9.96
C SER A 145 -3.22 -8.47 -8.97
N ASP A 146 -3.53 -9.67 -9.48
CA ASP A 146 -3.98 -10.80 -8.66
C ASP A 146 -2.81 -11.58 -8.01
N ASP A 147 -1.60 -10.99 -7.95
CA ASP A 147 -0.45 -11.60 -7.34
C ASP A 147 -0.66 -11.81 -5.83
N LEU A 148 -0.23 -12.97 -5.33
CA LEU A 148 -0.34 -13.32 -3.91
C LEU A 148 0.60 -12.50 -3.03
N VAL A 149 1.77 -12.13 -3.60
CA VAL A 149 2.79 -11.28 -2.98
C VAL A 149 3.32 -10.33 -4.06
N HIS A 150 3.73 -9.13 -3.66
CA HIS A 150 4.23 -8.08 -4.57
C HIS A 150 3.19 -7.62 -5.59
N GLU A 151 1.94 -7.41 -5.14
CA GLU A 151 0.90 -6.82 -5.96
C GLU A 151 1.33 -5.44 -6.49
N ASN A 152 1.05 -5.20 -7.76
CA ASN A 152 1.34 -3.94 -8.41
C ASN A 152 0.05 -3.29 -8.90
N VAL A 153 0.03 -1.97 -8.96
CA VAL A 153 -1.04 -1.24 -9.66
C VAL A 153 -0.77 -1.31 -11.16
N ILE A 154 -1.68 -1.98 -11.87
CA ILE A 154 -1.70 -2.01 -13.34
C ILE A 154 -2.43 -0.75 -13.80
N VAL A 155 -1.73 0.14 -14.50
CA VAL A 155 -2.29 1.39 -15.03
C VAL A 155 -2.61 1.19 -16.51
N LYS A 156 -3.89 1.12 -16.86
CA LYS A 156 -4.34 0.87 -18.25
C LYS A 156 -4.22 2.15 -19.09
N GLY A 157 -3.32 2.13 -20.08
CA GLY A 157 -3.20 3.21 -21.07
C GLY A 157 -2.70 4.55 -20.51
N GLY A 158 -2.42 4.64 -19.22
CA GLY A 158 -2.00 5.85 -18.55
C GLY A 158 -0.48 5.99 -18.43
N GLN A 159 -0.03 7.23 -18.27
CA GLN A 159 1.36 7.54 -17.96
C GLN A 159 1.53 7.65 -16.45
N VAL A 160 2.65 7.11 -15.94
CA VAL A 160 3.01 7.18 -14.52
C VAL A 160 4.02 8.30 -14.31
N GLY A 161 3.63 9.30 -13.53
CA GLY A 161 4.54 10.34 -13.03
C GLY A 161 5.23 9.90 -11.74
N HIS A 162 6.17 10.74 -11.26
CA HIS A 162 6.88 10.50 -10.01
C HIS A 162 6.73 11.71 -9.09
N LEU A 163 6.33 11.48 -7.85
CA LEU A 163 6.42 12.46 -6.79
C LEU A 163 7.79 12.38 -6.12
N ARG A 164 8.18 13.45 -5.42
CA ARG A 164 9.52 13.58 -4.81
C ARG A 164 9.51 13.30 -3.31
N SER A 165 8.43 13.73 -2.66
CA SER A 165 8.24 13.52 -1.23
C SER A 165 7.83 12.08 -0.95
N HIS A 166 8.22 11.54 0.20
CA HIS A 166 8.14 10.11 0.45
C HIS A 166 7.02 9.71 1.42
N ILE A 167 6.54 8.49 1.23
CA ILE A 167 5.78 7.74 2.23
C ILE A 167 6.75 7.30 3.32
N ILE A 168 6.39 7.48 4.58
CA ILE A 168 7.11 6.93 5.74
C ILE A 168 6.53 5.56 6.04
N HIS A 169 7.37 4.51 6.04
CA HIS A 169 6.95 3.14 6.23
C HIS A 169 7.64 2.53 7.47
N TYR A 170 6.85 2.18 8.47
CA TYR A 170 7.31 1.56 9.71
C TYR A 170 7.30 0.04 9.58
N SER A 171 8.17 -0.52 8.72
CA SER A 171 8.04 -1.91 8.25
C SER A 171 8.44 -2.98 9.26
N TYR A 172 9.50 -2.75 10.04
CA TYR A 172 10.02 -3.72 11.01
C TYR A 172 10.35 -3.02 12.31
N LEU A 173 9.56 -3.32 13.36
CA LEU A 173 9.76 -2.74 14.69
C LEU A 173 10.96 -3.38 15.40
N ASP A 174 11.19 -4.67 15.16
CA ASP A 174 12.25 -5.48 15.76
C ASP A 174 12.68 -6.63 14.84
N ASP A 175 13.75 -7.33 15.22
CA ASP A 175 14.31 -8.46 14.47
C ASP A 175 13.33 -9.64 14.39
N ASP A 176 12.56 -9.87 15.44
CA ASP A 176 11.55 -10.95 15.46
C ASP A 176 10.44 -10.70 14.45
N ALA A 177 9.97 -9.45 14.31
CA ALA A 177 8.99 -9.07 13.29
C ALA A 177 9.56 -9.26 11.88
N TYR A 178 10.82 -8.93 11.66
CA TYR A 178 11.53 -9.19 10.41
C TYR A 178 11.59 -10.66 10.07
N LEU A 179 12.05 -11.51 11.01
CA LEU A 179 12.18 -12.96 10.80
C LEU A 179 10.83 -13.63 10.53
N ARG A 180 9.77 -13.23 11.24
CA ARG A 180 8.41 -13.72 10.98
C ARG A 180 7.93 -13.37 9.56
N LYS A 181 8.05 -12.10 9.15
CA LYS A 181 7.69 -11.65 7.80
C LYS A 181 8.54 -12.37 6.73
N LEU A 182 9.85 -12.50 6.94
CA LEU A 182 10.75 -13.21 6.02
C LEU A 182 10.31 -14.66 5.80
N GLY A 183 9.98 -15.39 6.84
CA GLY A 183 9.48 -16.77 6.75
C GLY A 183 8.15 -16.85 5.98
N GLN A 184 7.22 -15.95 6.27
CA GLN A 184 5.92 -15.89 5.60
C GLN A 184 6.06 -15.58 4.10
N TYR A 185 6.79 -14.52 3.74
CA TYR A 185 6.97 -14.12 2.34
C TYR A 185 7.77 -15.14 1.54
N SER A 186 8.78 -15.77 2.15
CA SER A 186 9.54 -16.85 1.51
C SER A 186 8.64 -18.04 1.17
N THR A 187 7.75 -18.42 2.08
CA THR A 187 6.80 -19.52 1.88
C THR A 187 5.80 -19.20 0.77
N LEU A 188 5.17 -18.02 0.82
CA LEU A 188 4.20 -17.59 -0.18
C LEU A 188 4.84 -17.43 -1.56
N GLY A 189 6.04 -16.85 -1.64
CA GLY A 189 6.80 -16.72 -2.89
C GLY A 189 7.18 -18.08 -3.49
N ALA A 190 7.55 -19.05 -2.64
CA ALA A 190 7.84 -20.41 -3.09
C ALA A 190 6.57 -21.12 -3.64
N GLN A 191 5.43 -20.96 -2.97
CA GLN A 191 4.14 -21.49 -3.42
C GLN A 191 3.73 -20.88 -4.78
N GLN A 192 3.84 -19.56 -4.93
CA GLN A 192 3.54 -18.87 -6.19
C GLN A 192 4.46 -19.34 -7.32
N ALA A 193 5.77 -19.45 -7.06
CA ALA A 193 6.72 -19.94 -8.04
C ALA A 193 6.43 -21.38 -8.45
N TYR A 194 6.06 -22.25 -7.51
CA TYR A 194 5.68 -23.62 -7.78
C TYR A 194 4.41 -23.72 -8.63
N ALA A 195 3.37 -22.95 -8.27
CA ALA A 195 2.12 -22.88 -9.04
C ALA A 195 2.34 -22.38 -10.47
N ALA A 196 3.31 -21.46 -10.67
CA ALA A 196 3.73 -20.98 -11.99
C ALA A 196 4.66 -21.95 -12.74
N GLY A 197 4.85 -23.20 -12.25
CA GLY A 197 5.69 -24.22 -12.87
C GLY A 197 7.22 -23.94 -12.79
N LYS A 198 7.63 -22.92 -12.02
CA LYS A 198 9.06 -22.62 -11.84
C LYS A 198 9.69 -23.67 -10.92
N ARG A 199 10.81 -24.25 -11.37
CA ARG A 199 11.59 -25.20 -10.56
C ARG A 199 12.91 -24.54 -10.14
N SER A 200 13.30 -24.75 -8.89
CA SER A 200 14.63 -24.36 -8.40
C SER A 200 15.67 -25.42 -8.80
N SER A 201 16.92 -25.00 -8.92
CA SER A 201 18.06 -25.89 -9.07
C SER A 201 19.17 -25.46 -8.12
N LEU A 202 20.07 -26.37 -7.75
CA LEU A 202 21.21 -26.05 -6.88
C LEU A 202 22.06 -24.90 -7.46
N ARG A 203 22.22 -24.83 -8.81
CA ARG A 203 22.93 -23.72 -9.46
C ARG A 203 22.24 -22.36 -9.23
N LYS A 204 20.91 -22.30 -9.32
CA LYS A 204 20.16 -21.07 -9.04
C LYS A 204 20.24 -20.69 -7.56
N ALA A 205 20.18 -21.66 -6.65
CA ALA A 205 20.33 -21.39 -5.21
C ALA A 205 21.71 -20.77 -4.89
N ILE A 206 22.77 -21.30 -5.46
CA ILE A 206 24.12 -20.76 -5.29
C ILE A 206 24.27 -19.35 -5.89
N SER A 207 23.71 -19.10 -7.10
CA SER A 207 23.80 -17.78 -7.74
C SER A 207 22.99 -16.68 -7.05
N HIS A 208 22.03 -17.03 -6.19
CA HIS A 208 21.29 -16.07 -5.38
C HIS A 208 21.88 -15.86 -3.98
N ALA A 209 22.84 -16.68 -3.57
CA ALA A 209 23.53 -16.57 -2.28
C ALA A 209 24.86 -15.78 -2.37
N LEU A 210 25.30 -15.45 -3.57
CA LEU A 210 26.45 -14.61 -3.89
C LEU A 210 26.00 -13.22 -4.35
#